data_d47c630b8d352e290678930d6c0cda09
#
_entry.id   d47c630b8d352e290678930d6c0cda09
#
_cell.length_a   1.000
_cell.length_b   1.000
_cell.length_c   1.000
_cell.angle_alpha   90.00
_cell.angle_beta   90.00
_cell.angle_gamma   90.00
#
_symmetry.space_group_name_H-M   'P 1'
#
loop_
_entity.id
_entity.type
_entity.pdbx_description
1 polymer ?
#
loop_
_entity_poly.entity_id
_entity_poly.type
_entity_poly.pdbx_seq_one_letter_code
_entity_poly.pdbx_strand_id
1 'polypeptide(L)'
;MTTLVTGAFGCIGSWVVKRLLAAGERPVVYDLGDDPWRMRMLVGEAPLKDVTMVRGDIADKDALVRVMSEQKVTRVIHLAAWQVPLCRQDPARGALVNVVGTANVFEAVKVHRRQISRVTYFSSAAVFGPPEHYGPGPVTDDSPPRPATHYGVYKVANEETARVYWEEHKIPSVGFRPLSVYGPGRDFGLTADPTLAMKAAVLGRPYQIRWGGATDLIFADDVAQACIAASAATLDRARVYNLHGESARIVDVVRMIEEAWPAAKGKLSHVEQPIPFPAALDDPGYQRDLGPRPRTGLRDGIRKTLDEFAALQRAGRLDARELDPPKA
;
A
#
# COMPACT_ATOMS: atom_id res chain seq x y z
N MET A 1 14.41 0.24 18.87
CA MET A 1 14.00 1.29 17.89
C MET A 1 12.49 1.41 17.94
N THR A 2 11.94 2.62 17.77
CA THR A 2 10.49 2.84 17.76
C THR A 2 10.06 3.28 16.36
N THR A 3 9.22 2.48 15.71
CA THR A 3 8.70 2.76 14.36
C THR A 3 7.30 3.35 14.46
N LEU A 4 7.10 4.56 13.94
CA LEU A 4 5.77 5.15 13.75
C LEU A 4 5.23 4.72 12.39
N VAL A 5 4.04 4.15 12.36
CA VAL A 5 3.31 3.80 11.14
C VAL A 5 2.04 4.62 11.07
N THR A 6 1.95 5.58 10.13
CA THR A 6 0.71 6.35 9.90
C THR A 6 -0.16 5.65 8.87
N GLY A 7 -1.47 5.73 8.99
CA GLY A 7 -2.40 4.99 8.11
C GLY A 7 -2.30 3.47 8.31
N ALA A 8 -1.98 3.07 9.53
CA ALA A 8 -1.66 1.70 9.88
C ALA A 8 -2.85 0.75 9.79
N PHE A 9 -4.09 1.26 9.86
CA PHE A 9 -5.30 0.45 9.73
C PHE A 9 -5.66 0.12 8.27
N GLY A 10 -4.93 0.69 7.32
CA GLY A 10 -5.00 0.31 5.91
C GLY A 10 -4.37 -1.07 5.63
N CYS A 11 -4.55 -1.58 4.40
CA CYS A 11 -4.01 -2.88 3.97
C CYS A 11 -2.49 -2.98 4.22
N ILE A 12 -1.70 -2.13 3.57
CA ILE A 12 -0.22 -2.18 3.67
C ILE A 12 0.24 -1.93 5.10
N GLY A 13 -0.39 -0.98 5.81
CA GLY A 13 -0.06 -0.65 7.20
C GLY A 13 -0.23 -1.85 8.13
N SER A 14 -1.31 -2.60 7.97
CA SER A 14 -1.56 -3.81 8.76
C SER A 14 -0.52 -4.91 8.51
N TRP A 15 -0.05 -5.06 7.26
CA TRP A 15 1.05 -5.97 6.94
C TRP A 15 2.39 -5.51 7.50
N VAL A 16 2.68 -4.20 7.48
CA VAL A 16 3.87 -3.62 8.11
C VAL A 16 3.85 -3.90 9.61
N VAL A 17 2.73 -3.64 10.29
CA VAL A 17 2.59 -3.93 11.74
C VAL A 17 2.76 -5.43 12.02
N LYS A 18 2.16 -6.32 11.21
CA LYS A 18 2.36 -7.78 11.32
C LYS A 18 3.85 -8.15 11.28
N ARG A 19 4.61 -7.57 10.35
CA ARG A 19 6.03 -7.86 10.19
C ARG A 19 6.88 -7.29 11.32
N LEU A 20 6.58 -6.09 11.79
CA LEU A 20 7.27 -5.48 12.93
C LEU A 20 7.06 -6.31 14.20
N LEU A 21 5.83 -6.73 14.47
CA LEU A 21 5.51 -7.62 15.61
C LEU A 21 6.23 -8.96 15.49
N ALA A 22 6.27 -9.56 14.31
CA ALA A 22 6.99 -10.82 14.08
C ALA A 22 8.51 -10.68 14.29
N ALA A 23 9.06 -9.48 14.11
CA ALA A 23 10.45 -9.15 14.43
C ALA A 23 10.68 -8.76 15.89
N GLY A 24 9.65 -8.84 16.74
CA GLY A 24 9.73 -8.48 18.16
C GLY A 24 9.75 -6.97 18.43
N GLU A 25 9.42 -6.15 17.42
CA GLU A 25 9.29 -4.69 17.59
C GLU A 25 7.91 -4.34 18.15
N ARG A 26 7.83 -3.20 18.86
CA ARG A 26 6.59 -2.62 19.38
C ARG A 26 6.28 -1.33 18.60
N PRO A 27 5.54 -1.41 17.49
CA PRO A 27 5.25 -0.25 16.67
C PRO A 27 4.28 0.71 17.36
N VAL A 28 4.44 2.00 17.05
CA VAL A 28 3.44 3.02 17.32
C VAL A 28 2.64 3.22 16.04
N VAL A 29 1.31 3.13 16.11
CA VAL A 29 0.43 3.39 14.98
C VAL A 29 -0.30 4.72 15.18
N TYR A 30 -0.44 5.47 14.10
CA TYR A 30 -1.17 6.74 14.07
C TYR A 30 -2.20 6.68 12.95
N ASP A 31 -3.47 6.65 13.30
CA ASP A 31 -4.56 6.51 12.34
C ASP A 31 -5.77 7.35 12.76
N LEU A 32 -6.58 7.78 11.81
CA LEU A 32 -7.83 8.50 12.07
C LEU A 32 -8.94 7.54 12.54
N GLY A 33 -8.89 6.30 12.10
CA GLY A 33 -9.81 5.23 12.47
C GLY A 33 -9.68 4.80 13.93
N ASP A 34 -10.65 4.07 14.41
CA ASP A 34 -10.71 3.52 15.76
C ASP A 34 -10.78 1.97 15.78
N ASP A 35 -11.02 1.34 14.63
CA ASP A 35 -11.09 -0.12 14.51
C ASP A 35 -9.92 -0.70 13.67
N PRO A 36 -8.94 -1.36 14.30
CA PRO A 36 -7.81 -2.00 13.62
C PRO A 36 -8.18 -3.38 13.04
N TRP A 37 -9.37 -3.56 12.46
CA TRP A 37 -9.89 -4.85 12.06
C TRP A 37 -8.98 -5.62 11.07
N ARG A 38 -8.25 -4.92 10.16
CA ARG A 38 -7.30 -5.58 9.24
C ARG A 38 -6.09 -6.12 9.98
N MET A 39 -5.57 -5.39 10.97
CA MET A 39 -4.50 -5.92 11.84
C MET A 39 -5.01 -7.12 12.61
N ARG A 40 -6.19 -7.02 13.23
CA ARG A 40 -6.82 -8.12 13.98
C ARG A 40 -7.05 -9.35 13.10
N MET A 41 -7.45 -9.15 11.84
CA MET A 41 -7.57 -10.23 10.86
C MET A 41 -6.23 -10.92 10.63
N LEU A 42 -5.14 -10.16 10.47
CA LEU A 42 -3.81 -10.68 10.08
C LEU A 42 -3.00 -11.28 11.24
N VAL A 43 -3.15 -10.78 12.48
CA VAL A 43 -2.31 -11.18 13.62
C VAL A 43 -3.12 -11.74 14.79
N GLY A 44 -4.44 -11.62 14.81
CA GLY A 44 -5.28 -11.91 15.97
C GLY A 44 -5.25 -10.80 17.02
N GLU A 45 -5.96 -11.00 18.14
CA GLU A 45 -6.07 -9.98 19.22
C GLU A 45 -4.82 -9.93 20.10
N ALA A 46 -4.26 -11.08 20.45
CA ALA A 46 -3.21 -11.13 21.45
C ALA A 46 -1.95 -10.31 21.12
N PRO A 47 -1.41 -10.31 19.88
CA PRO A 47 -0.27 -9.49 19.53
C PRO A 47 -0.55 -7.98 19.51
N LEU A 48 -1.82 -7.56 19.38
CA LEU A 48 -2.17 -6.13 19.32
C LEU A 48 -1.91 -5.39 20.64
N LYS A 49 -1.77 -6.09 21.76
CA LYS A 49 -1.36 -5.50 23.05
C LYS A 49 0.06 -4.91 23.03
N ASP A 50 0.91 -5.35 22.09
CA ASP A 50 2.26 -4.84 21.90
C ASP A 50 2.32 -3.66 20.90
N VAL A 51 1.16 -3.18 20.42
CA VAL A 51 1.03 -2.02 19.53
C VAL A 51 0.54 -0.81 20.32
N THR A 52 1.29 0.28 20.29
CA THR A 52 0.80 1.57 20.83
C THR A 52 -0.11 2.21 19.79
N MET A 53 -1.41 2.28 20.08
CA MET A 53 -2.41 2.86 19.18
C MET A 53 -2.67 4.32 19.54
N VAL A 54 -2.42 5.23 18.60
CA VAL A 54 -2.69 6.67 18.74
C VAL A 54 -3.69 7.09 17.67
N ARG A 55 -4.84 7.58 18.08
CA ARG A 55 -5.82 8.16 17.16
C ARG A 55 -5.44 9.60 16.85
N GLY A 56 -5.40 9.95 15.54
CA GLY A 56 -5.12 11.33 15.13
C GLY A 56 -5.28 11.54 13.62
N ASP A 57 -5.47 12.80 13.25
CA ASP A 57 -5.56 13.23 11.85
C ASP A 57 -4.17 13.59 11.32
N ILE A 58 -3.82 13.09 10.15
CA ILE A 58 -2.56 13.40 9.47
C ILE A 58 -2.45 14.90 9.11
N ALA A 59 -3.58 15.60 9.04
CA ALA A 59 -3.63 17.02 8.82
C ALA A 59 -3.24 17.85 10.08
N ASP A 60 -3.17 17.23 11.27
CA ASP A 60 -2.73 17.87 12.52
C ASP A 60 -1.22 17.68 12.72
N LYS A 61 -0.45 18.68 12.27
CA LYS A 61 1.01 18.71 12.42
C LYS A 61 1.45 18.65 13.88
N ASP A 62 0.78 19.40 14.77
CA ASP A 62 1.21 19.52 16.16
C ASP A 62 0.97 18.21 16.92
N ALA A 63 -0.11 17.49 16.60
CA ALA A 63 -0.31 16.13 17.10
C ALA A 63 0.80 15.18 16.66
N LEU A 64 1.23 15.23 15.40
CA LEU A 64 2.35 14.42 14.90
C LEU A 64 3.66 14.73 15.65
N VAL A 65 3.98 16.00 15.84
CA VAL A 65 5.17 16.43 16.60
C VAL A 65 5.14 15.87 18.02
N ARG A 66 4.00 16.01 18.72
CA ARG A 66 3.82 15.48 20.08
C ARG A 66 4.02 13.96 20.13
N VAL A 67 3.34 13.21 19.26
CA VAL A 67 3.45 11.74 19.24
C VAL A 67 4.88 11.28 18.97
N MET A 68 5.58 11.91 18.02
CA MET A 68 6.98 11.56 17.72
C MET A 68 7.89 11.81 18.92
N SER A 69 7.63 12.86 19.71
CA SER A 69 8.37 13.16 20.94
C SER A 69 8.07 12.16 22.05
N GLU A 70 6.77 12.04 22.42
CA GLU A 70 6.31 11.21 23.54
C GLU A 70 6.66 9.74 23.38
N GLN A 71 6.54 9.22 22.14
CA GLN A 71 6.81 7.83 21.82
C GLN A 71 8.28 7.58 21.42
N LYS A 72 9.14 8.60 21.47
CA LYS A 72 10.58 8.52 21.12
C LYS A 72 10.78 7.83 19.77
N VAL A 73 10.04 8.26 18.76
CA VAL A 73 10.04 7.69 17.41
C VAL A 73 11.41 7.84 16.77
N THR A 74 11.95 6.77 16.20
CA THR A 74 13.26 6.77 15.51
C THR A 74 13.15 6.50 14.01
N ARG A 75 12.02 5.97 13.53
CA ARG A 75 11.73 5.72 12.12
C ARG A 75 10.27 6.04 11.82
N VAL A 76 10.00 6.53 10.62
CA VAL A 76 8.64 6.83 10.16
C VAL A 76 8.33 6.06 8.90
N ILE A 77 7.20 5.32 8.92
CA ILE A 77 6.59 4.70 7.75
C ILE A 77 5.23 5.39 7.53
N HIS A 78 5.15 6.23 6.50
CA HIS A 78 3.99 7.07 6.23
C HIS A 78 3.12 6.45 5.13
N LEU A 79 1.94 5.94 5.52
CA LEU A 79 0.97 5.26 4.65
C LEU A 79 -0.40 5.94 4.63
N ALA A 80 -0.64 6.91 5.54
CA ALA A 80 -1.90 7.64 5.60
C ALA A 80 -2.16 8.37 4.27
N ALA A 81 -3.25 8.01 3.60
CA ALA A 81 -3.64 8.60 2.32
C ALA A 81 -5.09 8.26 1.96
N TRP A 82 -5.73 9.15 1.26
CA TRP A 82 -6.95 8.85 0.51
C TRP A 82 -6.61 8.27 -0.85
N GLN A 83 -7.36 7.26 -1.28
CA GLN A 83 -7.20 6.58 -2.56
C GLN A 83 -8.00 7.26 -3.69
N VAL A 84 -7.80 6.81 -4.93
CA VAL A 84 -8.40 7.38 -6.15
C VAL A 84 -9.90 7.67 -6.02
N PRO A 85 -10.78 6.76 -5.53
CA PRO A 85 -12.21 7.04 -5.47
C PRO A 85 -12.55 8.23 -4.55
N LEU A 86 -11.93 8.31 -3.37
CA LEU A 86 -12.16 9.39 -2.42
C LEU A 86 -11.61 10.74 -2.93
N CYS A 87 -10.41 10.73 -3.52
CA CYS A 87 -9.82 11.93 -4.12
C CYS A 87 -10.63 12.45 -5.32
N ARG A 88 -11.35 11.58 -6.03
CA ARG A 88 -12.26 11.97 -7.10
C ARG A 88 -13.54 12.60 -6.55
N GLN A 89 -14.07 12.05 -5.45
CA GLN A 89 -15.29 12.52 -4.81
C GLN A 89 -15.08 13.88 -4.15
N ASP A 90 -13.97 14.10 -3.45
CA ASP A 90 -13.61 15.37 -2.81
C ASP A 90 -12.11 15.64 -3.02
N PRO A 91 -11.75 16.34 -4.12
CA PRO A 91 -10.36 16.66 -4.41
C PRO A 91 -9.70 17.56 -3.35
N ALA A 92 -10.42 18.52 -2.79
CA ALA A 92 -9.88 19.43 -1.79
C ALA A 92 -9.48 18.68 -0.50
N ARG A 93 -10.35 17.83 -0.01
CA ARG A 93 -10.07 16.96 1.13
C ARG A 93 -8.97 15.94 0.78
N GLY A 94 -8.98 15.42 -0.44
CA GLY A 94 -7.91 14.56 -0.97
C GLY A 94 -6.54 15.25 -0.91
N ALA A 95 -6.43 16.50 -1.32
CA ALA A 95 -5.20 17.29 -1.23
C ALA A 95 -4.78 17.53 0.25
N LEU A 96 -5.74 17.87 1.12
CA LEU A 96 -5.46 18.06 2.54
C LEU A 96 -4.84 16.79 3.17
N VAL A 97 -5.44 15.63 2.93
CA VAL A 97 -4.93 14.37 3.50
C VAL A 97 -3.62 13.94 2.84
N ASN A 98 -3.55 13.96 1.50
CA ASN A 98 -2.39 13.40 0.80
C ASN A 98 -1.20 14.35 0.74
N VAL A 99 -1.41 15.64 0.44
CA VAL A 99 -0.32 16.60 0.24
C VAL A 99 0.05 17.27 1.55
N VAL A 100 -0.92 17.93 2.20
CA VAL A 100 -0.66 18.62 3.48
C VAL A 100 -0.28 17.61 4.56
N GLY A 101 -0.95 16.46 4.62
CA GLY A 101 -0.61 15.38 5.56
C GLY A 101 0.83 14.88 5.38
N THR A 102 1.29 14.69 4.14
CA THR A 102 2.69 14.31 3.88
C THR A 102 3.66 15.41 4.28
N ALA A 103 3.38 16.67 3.95
CA ALA A 103 4.20 17.80 4.39
C ALA A 103 4.29 17.89 5.92
N ASN A 104 3.17 17.67 6.63
CA ASN A 104 3.15 17.64 8.11
C ASN A 104 4.04 16.55 8.69
N VAL A 105 4.11 15.36 8.06
CA VAL A 105 5.03 14.31 8.48
C VAL A 105 6.48 14.76 8.34
N PHE A 106 6.85 15.37 7.20
CA PHE A 106 8.21 15.89 7.01
C PHE A 106 8.54 17.04 7.97
N GLU A 107 7.60 17.95 8.23
CA GLU A 107 7.77 19.02 9.22
C GLU A 107 7.98 18.45 10.64
N ALA A 108 7.19 17.46 11.04
CA ALA A 108 7.38 16.80 12.33
C ALA A 108 8.74 16.08 12.43
N VAL A 109 9.16 15.41 11.34
CA VAL A 109 10.50 14.80 11.27
C VAL A 109 11.60 15.85 11.33
N LYS A 110 11.43 17.02 10.70
CA LYS A 110 12.39 18.13 10.77
C LYS A 110 12.60 18.60 12.22
N VAL A 111 11.54 18.73 13.00
CA VAL A 111 11.62 19.04 14.44
C VAL A 111 12.44 17.98 15.20
N HIS A 112 12.27 16.71 14.86
CA HIS A 112 12.93 15.57 15.50
C HIS A 112 14.14 15.03 14.73
N ARG A 113 14.79 15.86 13.90
CA ARG A 113 15.83 15.46 12.95
C ARG A 113 17.01 14.69 13.56
N ARG A 114 17.36 14.95 14.83
CA ARG A 114 18.43 14.24 15.54
C ARG A 114 18.04 12.84 16.00
N GLN A 115 16.75 12.56 16.07
CA GLN A 115 16.20 11.31 16.60
C GLN A 115 15.70 10.39 15.46
N ILE A 116 15.07 10.98 14.43
CA ILE A 116 14.46 10.25 13.33
C ILE A 116 15.44 10.20 12.15
N SER A 117 15.84 8.99 11.79
CA SER A 117 16.85 8.76 10.75
C SER A 117 16.30 8.92 9.33
N ARG A 118 15.02 8.59 9.10
CA ARG A 118 14.44 8.51 7.75
C ARG A 118 12.93 8.50 7.73
N VAL A 119 12.37 8.95 6.59
CA VAL A 119 10.96 8.76 6.21
C VAL A 119 10.87 7.73 5.09
N THR A 120 10.11 6.66 5.29
CA THR A 120 9.63 5.80 4.22
C THR A 120 8.17 6.15 3.95
N TYR A 121 7.80 6.43 2.70
CA TYR A 121 6.44 6.85 2.37
C TYR A 121 5.93 6.17 1.10
N PHE A 122 4.60 6.22 0.90
CA PHE A 122 4.00 5.65 -0.31
C PHE A 122 3.60 6.75 -1.30
N SER A 123 4.25 6.69 -2.45
CA SER A 123 3.76 7.19 -3.71
C SER A 123 2.84 6.12 -4.33
N SER A 124 2.74 6.05 -5.63
CA SER A 124 1.91 5.09 -6.36
C SER A 124 2.31 5.10 -7.83
N ALA A 125 2.15 3.98 -8.54
CA ALA A 125 2.22 3.97 -9.99
C ALA A 125 1.15 4.85 -10.67
N ALA A 126 0.18 5.38 -9.92
CA ALA A 126 -0.76 6.40 -10.40
C ALA A 126 -0.10 7.77 -10.73
N VAL A 127 1.19 7.97 -10.39
CA VAL A 127 2.00 9.09 -10.91
C VAL A 127 2.21 8.97 -12.41
N PHE A 128 2.14 7.76 -12.94
CA PHE A 128 2.14 7.50 -14.37
C PHE A 128 0.71 7.63 -14.93
N GLY A 129 0.64 8.01 -16.19
CA GLY A 129 -0.61 8.09 -16.93
C GLY A 129 -0.88 6.83 -17.76
N PRO A 130 -1.83 6.91 -18.67
CA PRO A 130 -2.15 5.84 -19.59
C PRO A 130 -0.93 5.32 -20.37
N PRO A 131 -0.90 4.02 -20.72
CA PRO A 131 0.26 3.37 -21.32
C PRO A 131 0.71 4.00 -22.64
N GLU A 132 -0.18 4.61 -23.39
CA GLU A 132 0.12 5.31 -24.65
C GLU A 132 1.05 6.52 -24.50
N HIS A 133 1.27 6.99 -23.27
CA HIS A 133 2.23 8.08 -22.98
C HIS A 133 3.67 7.57 -22.86
N TYR A 134 3.87 6.27 -22.88
CA TYR A 134 5.17 5.61 -22.72
C TYR A 134 5.46 4.72 -23.91
N GLY A 135 6.73 4.48 -24.17
CA GLY A 135 7.15 3.54 -25.20
C GLY A 135 6.80 2.07 -24.84
N PRO A 136 7.09 1.14 -25.76
CA PRO A 136 6.88 -0.28 -25.49
C PRO A 136 7.79 -0.73 -24.32
N GLY A 137 7.25 -1.57 -23.43
CA GLY A 137 7.96 -2.15 -22.29
C GLY A 137 7.51 -1.62 -20.94
N PRO A 138 8.18 -2.03 -19.85
CA PRO A 138 7.84 -1.61 -18.50
C PRO A 138 8.22 -0.15 -18.25
N VAL A 139 7.46 0.54 -17.41
CA VAL A 139 7.77 1.87 -16.91
C VAL A 139 8.81 1.73 -15.79
N THR A 140 9.90 2.49 -15.90
CA THR A 140 11.02 2.47 -14.94
C THR A 140 10.88 3.57 -13.88
N ASP A 141 11.79 3.57 -12.89
CA ASP A 141 11.85 4.61 -11.84
C ASP A 141 12.03 6.02 -12.43
N ASP A 142 12.75 6.14 -13.55
CA ASP A 142 13.11 7.41 -14.20
C ASP A 142 12.07 7.85 -15.26
N SER A 143 11.02 7.08 -15.49
CA SER A 143 9.97 7.45 -16.45
C SER A 143 9.23 8.70 -15.97
N PRO A 144 8.96 9.66 -16.87
CA PRO A 144 8.36 10.94 -16.48
C PRO A 144 6.94 10.75 -15.93
N PRO A 145 6.58 11.40 -14.81
CA PRO A 145 5.22 11.34 -14.29
C PRO A 145 4.26 12.07 -15.24
N ARG A 146 3.10 11.44 -15.49
CA ARG A 146 1.99 11.99 -16.29
C ARG A 146 0.65 11.58 -15.70
N PRO A 147 0.34 11.98 -14.45
CA PRO A 147 -0.82 11.48 -13.74
C PRO A 147 -2.14 11.84 -14.42
N ALA A 148 -3.05 10.86 -14.48
CA ALA A 148 -4.40 11.03 -15.03
C ALA A 148 -5.48 11.18 -13.95
N THR A 149 -5.09 11.25 -12.67
CA THR A 149 -6.02 11.37 -11.54
C THR A 149 -5.53 12.39 -10.53
N HIS A 150 -6.44 13.03 -9.77
CA HIS A 150 -6.06 13.91 -8.63
C HIS A 150 -5.13 13.20 -7.65
N TYR A 151 -5.45 11.94 -7.31
CA TYR A 151 -4.59 11.12 -6.47
C TYR A 151 -3.15 11.01 -7.00
N GLY A 152 -3.00 10.74 -8.29
CA GLY A 152 -1.68 10.68 -8.94
C GLY A 152 -0.94 12.02 -8.88
N VAL A 153 -1.63 13.13 -9.11
CA VAL A 153 -1.06 14.49 -8.94
C VAL A 153 -0.56 14.70 -7.52
N TYR A 154 -1.34 14.29 -6.51
CA TYR A 154 -0.92 14.44 -5.11
C TYR A 154 0.29 13.56 -4.78
N LYS A 155 0.39 12.38 -5.37
CA LYS A 155 1.56 11.52 -5.20
C LYS A 155 2.82 12.09 -5.85
N VAL A 156 2.71 12.74 -7.02
CA VAL A 156 3.82 13.51 -7.63
C VAL A 156 4.23 14.66 -6.69
N ALA A 157 3.28 15.41 -6.14
CA ALA A 157 3.57 16.47 -5.18
C ALA A 157 4.31 15.94 -3.94
N ASN A 158 3.97 14.74 -3.46
CA ASN A 158 4.66 14.12 -2.31
C ASN A 158 6.10 13.74 -2.65
N GLU A 159 6.36 13.22 -3.86
CA GLU A 159 7.71 12.90 -4.33
C GLU A 159 8.60 14.14 -4.40
N GLU A 160 8.09 15.22 -4.99
CA GLU A 160 8.81 16.49 -5.08
C GLU A 160 8.98 17.14 -3.71
N THR A 161 7.98 17.07 -2.84
CA THR A 161 8.09 17.50 -1.44
C THR A 161 9.25 16.78 -0.74
N ALA A 162 9.32 15.46 -0.84
CA ALA A 162 10.40 14.68 -0.24
C ALA A 162 11.78 15.05 -0.81
N ARG A 163 11.89 15.33 -2.12
CA ARG A 163 13.11 15.80 -2.76
C ARG A 163 13.57 17.15 -2.18
N VAL A 164 12.65 18.12 -2.04
CA VAL A 164 12.95 19.44 -1.47
C VAL A 164 13.37 19.33 0.00
N TYR A 165 12.70 18.53 0.81
CA TYR A 165 13.13 18.29 2.20
C TYR A 165 14.53 17.67 2.30
N TRP A 166 14.93 16.86 1.35
CA TRP A 166 16.31 16.40 1.27
C TRP A 166 17.26 17.54 0.90
N GLU A 167 16.95 18.33 -0.11
CA GLU A 167 17.82 19.41 -0.59
C GLU A 167 18.04 20.50 0.47
N GLU A 168 16.97 20.91 1.16
CA GLU A 168 17.01 22.01 2.13
C GLU A 168 17.40 21.55 3.54
N HIS A 169 16.90 20.39 3.96
CA HIS A 169 16.98 19.96 5.36
C HIS A 169 17.76 18.64 5.54
N LYS A 170 18.24 18.02 4.48
CA LYS A 170 18.95 16.74 4.50
C LYS A 170 18.16 15.66 5.23
N ILE A 171 16.83 15.59 5.03
CA ILE A 171 15.97 14.53 5.55
C ILE A 171 15.94 13.41 4.51
N PRO A 172 16.56 12.24 4.77
CA PRO A 172 16.55 11.14 3.84
C PRO A 172 15.15 10.52 3.76
N SER A 173 14.78 10.09 2.56
CA SER A 173 13.49 9.44 2.37
C SER A 173 13.51 8.40 1.26
N VAL A 174 12.61 7.43 1.38
CA VAL A 174 12.34 6.43 0.35
C VAL A 174 10.85 6.43 0.06
N GLY A 175 10.49 6.75 -1.17
CA GLY A 175 9.13 6.64 -1.71
C GLY A 175 8.95 5.37 -2.53
N PHE A 176 7.77 4.77 -2.48
CA PHE A 176 7.44 3.58 -3.27
C PHE A 176 6.24 3.78 -4.18
N ARG A 177 6.33 3.27 -5.40
CA ARG A 177 5.27 3.28 -6.43
C ARG A 177 4.78 1.86 -6.74
N PRO A 178 4.01 1.19 -5.86
CA PRO A 178 3.31 -0.04 -6.25
C PRO A 178 2.17 0.28 -7.21
N LEU A 179 1.78 -0.70 -8.04
CA LEU A 179 0.60 -0.59 -8.90
C LEU A 179 -0.60 -1.30 -8.28
N SER A 180 -0.77 -2.59 -8.52
CA SER A 180 -1.90 -3.37 -8.01
C SER A 180 -1.45 -4.25 -6.85
N VAL A 181 -1.54 -3.71 -5.63
CA VAL A 181 -1.31 -4.51 -4.42
C VAL A 181 -2.48 -5.47 -4.23
N TYR A 182 -2.20 -6.75 -3.95
CA TYR A 182 -3.21 -7.76 -3.66
C TYR A 182 -2.84 -8.57 -2.40
N GLY A 183 -3.83 -9.25 -1.84
CA GLY A 183 -3.68 -10.07 -0.64
C GLY A 183 -4.67 -9.70 0.46
N PRO A 184 -4.72 -10.47 1.57
CA PRO A 184 -5.65 -10.22 2.68
C PRO A 184 -5.59 -8.78 3.19
N GLY A 185 -6.76 -8.17 3.37
CA GLY A 185 -6.90 -6.75 3.76
C GLY A 185 -6.93 -5.74 2.60
N ARG A 186 -6.74 -6.19 1.34
CA ARG A 186 -6.94 -5.33 0.16
C ARG A 186 -8.40 -5.39 -0.29
N ASP A 187 -9.24 -4.58 0.29
CA ASP A 187 -10.69 -4.58 0.18
C ASP A 187 -11.30 -3.32 -0.43
N PHE A 188 -10.50 -2.27 -0.62
CA PHE A 188 -10.94 -0.98 -1.15
C PHE A 188 -9.95 -0.41 -2.16
N GLY A 189 -10.47 0.39 -3.09
CA GLY A 189 -9.70 1.09 -4.13
C GLY A 189 -9.87 0.47 -5.51
N LEU A 190 -9.42 1.19 -6.54
CA LEU A 190 -9.64 0.84 -7.95
C LEU A 190 -9.12 -0.56 -8.31
N THR A 191 -8.00 -0.97 -7.74
CA THR A 191 -7.33 -2.24 -8.07
C THR A 191 -7.52 -3.32 -6.99
N ALA A 192 -8.57 -3.23 -6.15
CA ALA A 192 -8.85 -4.23 -5.10
C ALA A 192 -9.51 -5.52 -5.64
N ASP A 193 -10.14 -5.45 -6.81
CA ASP A 193 -10.98 -6.50 -7.35
C ASP A 193 -10.34 -7.89 -7.43
N PRO A 194 -9.06 -8.08 -7.78
CA PRO A 194 -8.45 -9.41 -7.74
C PRO A 194 -8.48 -10.06 -6.36
N THR A 195 -8.30 -9.27 -5.29
CA THR A 195 -8.42 -9.78 -3.91
C THR A 195 -9.88 -10.09 -3.55
N LEU A 196 -10.81 -9.22 -3.97
CA LEU A 196 -12.24 -9.45 -3.75
C LEU A 196 -12.74 -10.67 -4.51
N ALA A 197 -12.25 -10.93 -5.72
CA ALA A 197 -12.55 -12.14 -6.48
C ALA A 197 -12.07 -13.41 -5.74
N MET A 198 -10.88 -13.39 -5.14
CA MET A 198 -10.40 -14.50 -4.30
C MET A 198 -11.26 -14.70 -3.06
N LYS A 199 -11.69 -13.62 -2.40
CA LYS A 199 -12.62 -13.69 -1.27
C LYS A 199 -13.97 -14.27 -1.69
N ALA A 200 -14.52 -13.82 -2.80
CA ALA A 200 -15.78 -14.34 -3.37
C ALA A 200 -15.66 -15.83 -3.74
N ALA A 201 -14.54 -16.24 -4.33
CA ALA A 201 -14.23 -17.64 -4.67
C ALA A 201 -14.33 -18.55 -3.44
N VAL A 202 -13.70 -18.15 -2.33
CA VAL A 202 -13.73 -18.91 -1.06
C VAL A 202 -15.16 -18.99 -0.50
N LEU A 203 -15.94 -17.92 -0.60
CA LEU A 203 -17.33 -17.87 -0.16
C LEU A 203 -18.32 -18.54 -1.13
N GLY A 204 -17.84 -19.05 -2.27
CA GLY A 204 -18.69 -19.67 -3.29
C GLY A 204 -19.62 -18.69 -4.03
N ARG A 205 -19.34 -17.37 -3.95
CA ARG A 205 -20.14 -16.28 -4.54
C ARG A 205 -19.62 -15.93 -5.93
N PRO A 206 -20.50 -15.54 -6.89
CA PRO A 206 -20.05 -14.96 -8.15
C PRO A 206 -19.41 -13.58 -7.91
N TYR A 207 -18.41 -13.22 -8.73
CA TYR A 207 -17.80 -11.90 -8.70
C TYR A 207 -17.32 -11.47 -10.08
N GLN A 208 -17.56 -10.21 -10.44
CA GLN A 208 -17.03 -9.60 -11.65
C GLN A 208 -15.96 -8.57 -11.31
N ILE A 209 -14.74 -8.80 -11.75
CA ILE A 209 -13.65 -7.80 -11.71
C ILE A 209 -14.05 -6.67 -12.66
N ARG A 210 -14.12 -5.45 -12.14
CA ARG A 210 -14.70 -4.27 -12.83
C ARG A 210 -13.78 -3.64 -13.88
N TRP A 211 -12.69 -4.30 -14.20
CA TRP A 211 -11.71 -3.89 -15.20
C TRP A 211 -10.99 -5.10 -15.79
N GLY A 212 -10.24 -4.87 -16.90
CA GLY A 212 -9.52 -5.90 -17.65
C GLY A 212 -8.12 -5.45 -18.06
N GLY A 213 -7.62 -6.00 -19.16
CA GLY A 213 -6.27 -5.73 -19.62
C GLY A 213 -5.19 -6.40 -18.77
N ALA A 214 -4.01 -5.80 -18.71
CA ALA A 214 -2.88 -6.26 -17.91
C ALA A 214 -2.51 -5.24 -16.84
N THR A 215 -1.95 -5.72 -15.73
CA THR A 215 -1.47 -4.89 -14.62
C THR A 215 -0.31 -5.58 -13.91
N ASP A 216 0.51 -4.80 -13.24
CA ASP A 216 1.54 -5.30 -12.32
C ASP A 216 0.93 -5.60 -10.97
N LEU A 217 1.03 -6.84 -10.51
CA LEU A 217 0.45 -7.36 -9.28
C LEU A 217 1.54 -7.65 -8.25
N ILE A 218 1.49 -7.01 -7.10
CA ILE A 218 2.44 -7.23 -6.01
C ILE A 218 1.74 -7.66 -4.73
N PHE A 219 2.28 -8.72 -4.09
CA PHE A 219 1.72 -9.24 -2.85
C PHE A 219 1.94 -8.28 -1.69
N ALA A 220 0.90 -8.05 -0.87
CA ALA A 220 0.92 -7.05 0.20
C ALA A 220 2.04 -7.26 1.23
N ASP A 221 2.40 -8.51 1.50
CA ASP A 221 3.50 -8.85 2.38
C ASP A 221 4.87 -8.43 1.82
N ASP A 222 5.10 -8.61 0.51
CA ASP A 222 6.35 -8.18 -0.15
C ASP A 222 6.49 -6.66 -0.10
N VAL A 223 5.38 -5.93 -0.25
CA VAL A 223 5.33 -4.47 -0.09
C VAL A 223 5.71 -4.06 1.33
N ALA A 224 5.17 -4.74 2.35
CA ALA A 224 5.49 -4.46 3.75
C ALA A 224 6.97 -4.73 4.06
N GLN A 225 7.53 -5.82 3.52
CA GLN A 225 8.95 -6.15 3.69
C GLN A 225 9.87 -5.11 3.03
N ALA A 226 9.55 -4.67 1.82
CA ALA A 226 10.28 -3.59 1.14
C ALA A 226 10.27 -2.29 1.97
N CYS A 227 9.12 -1.96 2.57
CA CYS A 227 8.93 -0.81 3.43
C CYS A 227 9.84 -0.83 4.66
N ILE A 228 9.86 -1.97 5.35
CA ILE A 228 10.68 -2.16 6.56
C ILE A 228 12.17 -2.12 6.20
N ALA A 229 12.59 -2.81 5.14
CA ALA A 229 13.96 -2.80 4.65
C ALA A 229 14.43 -1.37 4.33
N ALA A 230 13.63 -0.60 3.60
CA ALA A 230 13.95 0.79 3.28
C ALA A 230 14.02 1.67 4.52
N SER A 231 13.15 1.45 5.51
CA SER A 231 13.17 2.22 6.76
C SER A 231 14.43 2.00 7.60
N ALA A 232 15.10 0.88 7.41
CA ALA A 232 16.35 0.51 8.10
C ALA A 232 17.63 0.74 7.26
N ALA A 233 17.49 1.04 5.97
CA ALA A 233 18.63 1.20 5.06
C ALA A 233 19.48 2.45 5.39
N THR A 234 20.73 2.48 4.94
CA THR A 234 21.66 3.61 5.16
C THR A 234 21.72 4.59 3.99
N LEU A 235 20.66 4.66 3.18
CA LEU A 235 20.58 5.51 2.00
C LEU A 235 20.44 6.99 2.40
N ASP A 236 21.47 7.79 2.19
CA ASP A 236 21.51 9.21 2.58
C ASP A 236 21.13 10.11 1.40
N ARG A 237 19.87 10.03 0.99
CA ARG A 237 19.25 10.85 -0.06
C ARG A 237 17.73 10.66 -0.07
N ALA A 238 17.01 11.50 -0.83
CA ALA A 238 15.64 11.21 -1.22
C ALA A 238 15.62 10.34 -2.48
N ARG A 239 14.89 9.25 -2.46
CA ARG A 239 14.72 8.33 -3.60
C ARG A 239 13.28 7.87 -3.72
N VAL A 240 12.87 7.61 -4.95
CA VAL A 240 11.58 6.98 -5.25
C VAL A 240 11.83 5.78 -6.15
N TYR A 241 11.20 4.66 -5.83
CA TYR A 241 11.32 3.42 -6.59
C TYR A 241 9.95 2.86 -6.96
N ASN A 242 9.84 2.33 -8.15
CA ASN A 242 8.76 1.41 -8.45
C ASN A 242 8.87 0.18 -7.55
N LEU A 243 7.75 -0.47 -7.28
CA LEU A 243 7.73 -1.80 -6.69
C LEU A 243 7.09 -2.76 -7.68
N HIS A 244 7.93 -3.43 -8.46
CA HIS A 244 7.50 -4.42 -9.43
C HIS A 244 7.13 -5.74 -8.74
N GLY A 245 5.96 -6.29 -9.07
CA GLY A 245 5.52 -7.63 -8.68
C GLY A 245 5.64 -8.60 -9.85
N GLU A 246 4.51 -8.99 -10.41
CA GLU A 246 4.41 -9.81 -11.62
C GLU A 246 3.31 -9.23 -12.51
N SER A 247 3.64 -8.92 -13.75
CA SER A 247 2.66 -8.40 -14.71
C SER A 247 1.83 -9.54 -15.28
N ALA A 248 0.51 -9.43 -15.20
CA ALA A 248 -0.41 -10.44 -15.69
C ALA A 248 -1.68 -9.81 -16.29
N ARG A 249 -2.29 -10.52 -17.23
CA ARG A 249 -3.63 -10.17 -17.74
C ARG A 249 -4.68 -10.62 -16.74
N ILE A 250 -5.75 -9.87 -16.59
CA ILE A 250 -6.83 -10.20 -15.63
C ILE A 250 -7.52 -11.52 -15.97
N VAL A 251 -7.64 -11.85 -17.25
CA VAL A 251 -8.15 -13.17 -17.67
C VAL A 251 -7.29 -14.32 -17.14
N ASP A 252 -5.96 -14.12 -17.10
CA ASP A 252 -5.04 -15.13 -16.57
C ASP A 252 -5.12 -15.21 -15.05
N VAL A 253 -5.32 -14.06 -14.36
CA VAL A 253 -5.57 -14.00 -12.90
C VAL A 253 -6.82 -14.79 -12.54
N VAL A 254 -7.93 -14.58 -13.26
CA VAL A 254 -9.18 -15.34 -13.06
C VAL A 254 -8.92 -16.83 -13.20
N ARG A 255 -8.23 -17.26 -14.29
CA ARG A 255 -7.88 -18.67 -14.50
C ARG A 255 -7.02 -19.22 -13.36
N MET A 256 -6.00 -18.49 -12.90
CA MET A 256 -5.15 -18.90 -11.77
C MET A 256 -5.94 -19.07 -10.48
N ILE A 257 -6.92 -18.21 -10.21
CA ILE A 257 -7.81 -18.32 -9.05
C ILE A 257 -8.66 -19.59 -9.17
N GLU A 258 -9.27 -19.86 -10.34
CA GLU A 258 -10.09 -21.05 -10.58
C GLU A 258 -9.27 -22.35 -10.52
N GLU A 259 -8.03 -22.34 -10.99
CA GLU A 259 -7.09 -23.47 -10.88
C GLU A 259 -6.74 -23.75 -9.41
N ALA A 260 -6.47 -22.70 -8.62
CA ALA A 260 -6.14 -22.82 -7.19
C ALA A 260 -7.37 -23.13 -6.32
N TRP A 261 -8.58 -22.75 -6.77
CA TRP A 261 -9.85 -22.94 -6.06
C TRP A 261 -10.93 -23.45 -7.01
N PRO A 262 -10.96 -24.76 -7.36
CA PRO A 262 -11.85 -25.32 -8.38
C PRO A 262 -13.35 -25.08 -8.15
N ALA A 263 -13.79 -24.90 -6.89
CA ALA A 263 -15.17 -24.58 -6.56
C ALA A 263 -15.65 -23.19 -7.06
N ALA A 264 -14.71 -22.33 -7.48
CA ALA A 264 -14.99 -21.02 -8.09
C ALA A 264 -15.16 -21.07 -9.61
N LYS A 265 -14.92 -22.22 -10.25
CA LYS A 265 -14.94 -22.34 -11.72
C LYS A 265 -16.27 -21.85 -12.30
N GLY A 266 -16.18 -20.91 -13.24
CA GLY A 266 -17.32 -20.27 -13.91
C GLY A 266 -18.11 -19.26 -13.08
N LYS A 267 -17.63 -18.94 -11.86
CA LYS A 267 -18.24 -17.91 -11.00
C LYS A 267 -17.54 -16.56 -11.08
N LEU A 268 -16.31 -16.52 -11.64
CA LEU A 268 -15.53 -15.32 -11.78
C LEU A 268 -15.55 -14.82 -13.22
N SER A 269 -15.66 -13.52 -13.38
CA SER A 269 -15.59 -12.85 -14.69
C SER A 269 -14.86 -11.52 -14.57
N HIS A 270 -14.61 -10.86 -15.70
CA HIS A 270 -14.01 -9.52 -15.73
C HIS A 270 -14.62 -8.70 -16.87
N VAL A 271 -14.47 -7.39 -16.78
CA VAL A 271 -14.77 -6.44 -17.85
C VAL A 271 -13.51 -6.31 -18.74
N GLU A 272 -13.64 -6.04 -20.02
CA GLU A 272 -12.49 -5.87 -20.92
C GLU A 272 -11.81 -4.50 -20.82
N GLN A 273 -12.46 -3.49 -20.22
CA GLN A 273 -11.94 -2.14 -20.12
C GLN A 273 -10.69 -2.09 -19.23
N PRO A 274 -9.49 -1.73 -19.76
CA PRO A 274 -8.29 -1.62 -18.94
C PRO A 274 -8.34 -0.43 -17.97
N ILE A 275 -7.54 -0.51 -16.91
CA ILE A 275 -7.28 0.64 -16.05
C ILE A 275 -6.31 1.63 -16.73
N PRO A 276 -6.39 2.95 -16.43
CA PRO A 276 -5.58 3.98 -17.09
C PRO A 276 -4.17 4.08 -16.49
N PHE A 277 -3.47 2.95 -16.38
CA PHE A 277 -2.11 2.87 -15.83
C PHE A 277 -1.25 1.93 -16.68
N PRO A 278 0.10 2.04 -16.63
CA PRO A 278 0.98 1.12 -17.32
C PRO A 278 0.74 -0.33 -16.89
N ALA A 279 0.86 -1.26 -17.85
CA ALA A 279 0.65 -2.68 -17.58
C ALA A 279 1.79 -3.34 -16.79
N ALA A 280 3.00 -2.78 -16.88
CA ALA A 280 4.20 -3.34 -16.28
C ALA A 280 5.09 -2.24 -15.70
N LEU A 281 5.72 -2.56 -14.57
CA LEU A 281 6.74 -1.74 -13.92
C LEU A 281 8.08 -2.47 -13.96
N ASP A 282 9.18 -1.72 -13.81
CA ASP A 282 10.51 -2.26 -13.52
C ASP A 282 11.12 -1.46 -12.36
N ASP A 283 11.91 -2.13 -11.50
CA ASP A 283 12.47 -1.58 -10.27
C ASP A 283 14.00 -1.76 -10.14
N PRO A 284 14.80 -1.48 -11.18
CA PRO A 284 16.26 -1.67 -11.15
C PRO A 284 16.93 -0.78 -10.12
N GLY A 285 16.40 0.40 -9.86
CA GLY A 285 16.90 1.34 -8.85
C GLY A 285 16.77 0.77 -7.44
N TYR A 286 15.65 0.14 -7.11
CA TYR A 286 15.48 -0.53 -5.83
C TYR A 286 16.57 -1.61 -5.62
N GLN A 287 16.74 -2.48 -6.60
CA GLN A 287 17.70 -3.59 -6.51
C GLN A 287 19.13 -3.10 -6.34
N ARG A 288 19.51 -2.04 -7.07
CA ARG A 288 20.85 -1.44 -7.00
C ARG A 288 21.12 -0.79 -5.64
N ASP A 289 20.15 -0.03 -5.09
CA ASP A 289 20.37 0.84 -3.95
C ASP A 289 20.02 0.17 -2.61
N LEU A 290 19.08 -0.78 -2.60
CA LEU A 290 18.56 -1.46 -1.41
C LEU A 290 18.79 -2.99 -1.41
N GLY A 291 19.32 -3.53 -2.51
CA GLY A 291 19.57 -4.96 -2.65
C GLY A 291 18.34 -5.78 -3.02
N PRO A 292 18.47 -7.11 -3.06
CA PRO A 292 17.35 -7.99 -3.40
C PRO A 292 16.26 -7.94 -2.33
N ARG A 293 15.00 -8.04 -2.76
CA ARG A 293 13.85 -8.18 -1.87
C ARG A 293 13.10 -9.48 -2.14
N PRO A 294 12.37 -10.02 -1.17
CA PRO A 294 11.46 -11.13 -1.41
C PRO A 294 10.44 -10.77 -2.51
N ARG A 295 10.17 -11.74 -3.38
CA ARG A 295 9.15 -11.64 -4.42
C ARG A 295 8.30 -12.89 -4.39
N THR A 296 7.05 -12.76 -3.98
CA THR A 296 6.08 -13.84 -4.03
C THR A 296 5.54 -13.94 -5.45
N GLY A 297 5.77 -15.06 -6.14
CA GLY A 297 5.18 -15.30 -7.45
C GLY A 297 3.65 -15.21 -7.40
N LEU A 298 3.03 -14.76 -8.49
CA LEU A 298 1.58 -14.47 -8.50
C LEU A 298 0.73 -15.69 -8.13
N ARG A 299 1.06 -16.88 -8.65
CA ARG A 299 0.35 -18.12 -8.31
C ARG A 299 0.44 -18.47 -6.83
N ASP A 300 1.61 -18.26 -6.21
CA ASP A 300 1.80 -18.53 -4.79
C ASP A 300 1.09 -17.50 -3.92
N GLY A 301 1.10 -16.23 -4.31
CA GLY A 301 0.38 -15.17 -3.63
C GLY A 301 -1.14 -15.36 -3.70
N ILE A 302 -1.68 -15.80 -4.85
CA ILE A 302 -3.09 -16.17 -5.00
C ILE A 302 -3.42 -17.32 -4.04
N ARG A 303 -2.62 -18.39 -4.01
CA ARG A 303 -2.84 -19.54 -3.11
C ARG A 303 -2.80 -19.11 -1.65
N LYS A 304 -1.77 -18.38 -1.23
CA LYS A 304 -1.68 -17.85 0.14
C LYS A 304 -2.91 -17.02 0.53
N THR A 305 -3.41 -16.20 -0.40
CA THR A 305 -4.59 -15.36 -0.16
C THR A 305 -5.86 -16.20 0.01
N LEU A 306 -6.06 -17.20 -0.86
CA LEU A 306 -7.19 -18.13 -0.78
C LEU A 306 -7.14 -18.95 0.52
N ASP A 307 -5.98 -19.48 0.88
CA ASP A 307 -5.78 -20.27 2.10
C ASP A 307 -6.07 -19.45 3.37
N GLU A 308 -5.62 -18.20 3.41
CA GLU A 308 -5.91 -17.28 4.52
C GLU A 308 -7.40 -16.97 4.61
N PHE A 309 -8.07 -16.67 3.49
CA PHE A 309 -9.51 -16.45 3.50
C PHE A 309 -10.29 -17.70 3.89
N ALA A 310 -9.87 -18.88 3.45
CA ALA A 310 -10.49 -20.14 3.85
C ALA A 310 -10.31 -20.42 5.36
N ALA A 311 -9.15 -20.10 5.92
CA ALA A 311 -8.91 -20.20 7.35
C ALA A 311 -9.80 -19.25 8.15
N LEU A 312 -9.91 -17.99 7.70
CA LEU A 312 -10.80 -17.00 8.31
C LEU A 312 -12.28 -17.39 8.20
N GLN A 313 -12.70 -17.98 7.06
CA GLN A 313 -14.07 -18.49 6.88
C GLN A 313 -14.38 -19.62 7.88
N ARG A 314 -13.48 -20.61 7.98
CA ARG A 314 -13.65 -21.71 8.94
C ARG A 314 -13.73 -21.23 10.39
N ALA A 315 -13.01 -20.16 10.71
CA ALA A 315 -13.03 -19.53 12.03
C ALA A 315 -14.24 -18.58 12.25
N GLY A 316 -15.15 -18.42 11.28
CA GLY A 316 -16.26 -17.46 11.35
C GLY A 316 -15.83 -15.99 11.39
N ARG A 317 -14.64 -15.67 10.88
CA ARG A 317 -13.98 -14.35 10.97
C ARG A 317 -13.82 -13.65 9.63
N LEU A 318 -14.22 -14.28 8.52
CA LEU A 318 -14.13 -13.67 7.19
C LEU A 318 -15.26 -12.65 7.00
N ASP A 319 -14.91 -11.39 6.99
CA ASP A 319 -15.84 -10.32 6.65
C ASP A 319 -16.08 -10.29 5.13
N ALA A 320 -17.34 -10.17 4.73
CA ALA A 320 -17.77 -10.18 3.34
C ALA A 320 -18.51 -8.90 2.91
N ARG A 321 -18.56 -7.88 3.77
CA ARG A 321 -19.30 -6.62 3.52
C ARG A 321 -18.90 -5.94 2.21
N GLU A 322 -17.64 -6.06 1.82
CA GLU A 322 -17.11 -5.42 0.61
C GLU A 322 -17.58 -6.09 -0.69
N LEU A 323 -18.10 -7.31 -0.61
CA LEU A 323 -18.68 -8.02 -1.74
C LEU A 323 -20.14 -7.65 -1.99
N ASP A 324 -20.78 -7.00 -1.04
CA ASP A 324 -22.18 -6.57 -1.18
C ASP A 324 -22.17 -5.15 -1.81
N PRO A 325 -23.09 -4.88 -2.76
CA PRO A 325 -23.21 -3.54 -3.30
C PRO A 325 -23.53 -2.57 -2.14
N PRO A 326 -23.01 -1.32 -2.18
CA PRO A 326 -23.39 -0.34 -1.19
C PRO A 326 -24.92 -0.27 -1.13
N LYS A 327 -25.48 -0.37 0.08
CA LYS A 327 -26.91 -0.14 0.28
C LYS A 327 -27.20 1.27 -0.22
N ALA A 328 -28.12 1.37 -1.21
CA ALA A 328 -28.57 2.62 -1.81
C ALA A 328 -29.12 3.60 -0.77
#